data_6fa48e42704722be0714a0d5d274937a
#
_entry.id   6fa48e42704722be0714a0d5d274937a
#
_cell.length_a   1.000
_cell.length_b   1.000
_cell.length_c   1.000
_cell.angle_alpha   90.00
_cell.angle_beta   90.00
_cell.angle_gamma   90.00
#
_symmetry.space_group_name_H-M   'P 1'
#
loop_
_entity.id
_entity.type
_entity.pdbx_description
1 polymer ?
#
loop_
_entity_poly.entity_id
_entity_poly.type
_entity_poly.pdbx_seq_one_letter_code
_entity_poly.pdbx_strand_id
1 'polypeptide(L)'
;MRTPLKCRSLILPVFLLGLFGLLYNPVEAQIYAEVRGGTAVGSHTATAAAMELEPGLSVAGLISLQTSGVLGLYAGFVRTQFGCSNGFCTDRDITFAGNDARLGLSLSRGGPWMQVGLLYGGTGTDGDKLNGGIGVEAGFGLAFSAGKLRFSPGLIYRRHNASTAIRKDHAVSLSVDLGIGLQLRN
;
A
#
# COMPACT_ATOMS: atom_id res chain seq x y z
N MET A 1 16.08 38.76 -11.20
CA MET A 1 14.83 38.01 -11.28
C MET A 1 15.10 36.73 -12.05
N ARG A 2 15.13 35.56 -11.39
CA ARG A 2 15.34 34.25 -12.03
C ARG A 2 14.02 33.50 -11.96
N THR A 3 13.45 33.20 -13.13
CA THR A 3 12.23 32.40 -13.29
C THR A 3 12.51 30.96 -12.91
N PRO A 4 11.68 30.31 -12.07
CA PRO A 4 11.83 28.89 -11.76
C PRO A 4 11.39 28.05 -12.97
N LEU A 5 12.27 27.17 -13.42
CA LEU A 5 11.99 26.16 -14.44
C LEU A 5 10.81 25.28 -13.99
N LYS A 6 9.77 25.26 -14.82
CA LYS A 6 8.61 24.35 -14.68
C LYS A 6 9.03 22.92 -15.03
N CYS A 7 9.47 22.15 -14.06
CA CYS A 7 9.80 20.73 -14.22
C CYS A 7 8.56 19.81 -14.11
N ARG A 8 7.35 20.32 -14.39
CA ARG A 8 6.07 19.63 -14.15
C ARG A 8 5.49 18.83 -15.32
N SER A 9 6.11 18.84 -16.51
CA SER A 9 5.43 18.28 -17.70
C SER A 9 6.05 17.02 -18.30
N LEU A 10 7.16 16.50 -17.77
CA LEU A 10 7.86 15.35 -18.37
C LEU A 10 7.46 13.98 -17.78
N ILE A 11 6.88 13.93 -16.59
CA ILE A 11 6.55 12.66 -15.92
C ILE A 11 5.32 11.98 -16.57
N LEU A 12 4.35 12.77 -17.00
CA LEU A 12 3.11 12.25 -17.60
C LEU A 12 3.33 11.53 -18.95
N PRO A 13 4.13 12.08 -19.91
CA PRO A 13 4.36 11.39 -21.18
C PRO A 13 5.22 10.13 -21.05
N VAL A 14 6.17 10.08 -20.11
CA VAL A 14 6.96 8.88 -19.84
C VAL A 14 6.10 7.75 -19.27
N PHE A 15 5.16 8.09 -18.40
CA PHE A 15 4.20 7.13 -17.83
C PHE A 15 3.23 6.59 -18.90
N LEU A 16 2.74 7.46 -19.78
CA LEU A 16 1.87 7.08 -20.91
C LEU A 16 2.63 6.24 -21.96
N LEU A 17 3.87 6.55 -22.28
CA LEU A 17 4.68 5.76 -23.20
C LEU A 17 5.00 4.37 -22.63
N GLY A 18 5.24 4.25 -21.33
CA GLY A 18 5.39 2.97 -20.64
C GLY A 18 4.11 2.13 -20.69
N LEU A 19 2.95 2.76 -20.50
CA LEU A 19 1.65 2.09 -20.57
C LEU A 19 1.31 1.64 -22.01
N PHE A 20 1.62 2.47 -23.01
CA PHE A 20 1.42 2.10 -24.42
C PHE A 20 2.37 1.00 -24.88
N GLY A 21 3.61 0.96 -24.43
CA GLY A 21 4.55 -0.13 -24.71
C GLY A 21 4.10 -1.48 -24.19
N LEU A 22 3.38 -1.50 -23.05
CA LEU A 22 2.79 -2.70 -22.47
C LEU A 22 1.55 -3.21 -23.26
N LEU A 23 0.87 -2.34 -23.99
CA LEU A 23 -0.32 -2.70 -24.77
C LEU A 23 0.01 -3.25 -26.17
N TYR A 24 1.22 -3.04 -26.67
CA TYR A 24 1.58 -3.38 -28.05
C TYR A 24 2.21 -4.76 -28.23
N ASN A 25 2.65 -5.42 -27.17
CA ASN A 25 3.08 -6.80 -27.24
C ASN A 25 1.94 -7.71 -26.76
N PRO A 26 1.58 -8.77 -27.46
CA PRO A 26 0.68 -9.80 -26.96
C PRO A 26 1.39 -10.63 -25.88
N VAL A 27 1.67 -9.98 -24.77
CA VAL A 27 2.23 -10.60 -23.60
C VAL A 27 1.10 -11.38 -22.93
N GLU A 28 1.27 -12.66 -22.73
CA GLU A 28 0.35 -13.46 -21.92
C GLU A 28 0.32 -12.87 -20.50
N ALA A 29 -0.64 -11.98 -20.27
CA ALA A 29 -0.79 -11.30 -19.01
C ALA A 29 -1.58 -12.19 -18.06
N GLN A 30 -0.96 -12.57 -16.94
CA GLN A 30 -1.62 -13.32 -15.88
C GLN A 30 -2.33 -12.35 -14.94
N ILE A 31 -3.60 -12.60 -14.68
CA ILE A 31 -4.42 -11.82 -13.76
C ILE A 31 -4.59 -12.62 -12.48
N TYR A 32 -4.28 -11.99 -11.35
CA TYR A 32 -4.49 -12.55 -10.02
C TYR A 32 -5.44 -11.65 -9.21
N ALA A 33 -6.40 -12.28 -8.53
CA ALA A 33 -7.09 -11.65 -7.41
C ALA A 33 -6.44 -12.17 -6.12
N GLU A 34 -6.05 -11.28 -5.22
CA GLU A 34 -5.32 -11.63 -3.99
C GLU A 34 -5.94 -10.92 -2.79
N VAL A 35 -6.09 -11.66 -1.71
CA VAL A 35 -6.42 -11.11 -0.38
C VAL A 35 -5.18 -11.28 0.49
N ARG A 36 -4.83 -10.25 1.25
CA ARG A 36 -3.73 -10.25 2.22
C ARG A 36 -4.28 -9.96 3.60
N GLY A 37 -3.75 -10.64 4.58
CA GLY A 37 -4.03 -10.37 5.98
C GLY A 37 -2.77 -10.54 6.81
N GLY A 38 -2.65 -9.73 7.84
CA GLY A 38 -1.47 -9.80 8.71
C GLY A 38 -1.56 -8.92 9.94
N THR A 39 -0.51 -8.96 10.72
CA THR A 39 -0.32 -8.08 11.87
C THR A 39 0.60 -6.92 11.49
N ALA A 40 0.26 -5.74 11.98
CA ALA A 40 1.02 -4.53 11.75
C ALA A 40 1.44 -3.88 13.06
N VAL A 41 2.63 -3.31 13.08
CA VAL A 41 3.10 -2.39 14.11
C VAL A 41 3.25 -1.02 13.48
N GLY A 42 3.00 0.04 14.24
CA GLY A 42 3.02 1.37 13.67
C GLY A 42 3.25 2.47 14.66
N SER A 43 3.45 3.66 14.13
CA SER A 43 3.52 4.90 14.89
C SER A 43 2.73 5.99 14.19
N HIS A 44 2.14 6.86 14.97
CA HIS A 44 1.48 8.08 14.51
C HIS A 44 2.34 9.28 14.89
N THR A 45 2.66 10.11 13.92
CA THR A 45 3.43 11.34 14.15
C THR A 45 2.51 12.54 14.03
N ALA A 46 2.30 13.20 15.16
CA ALA A 46 1.57 14.45 15.26
C ALA A 46 2.55 15.57 15.64
N THR A 47 2.73 16.52 14.77
CA THR A 47 3.45 17.82 14.84
C THR A 47 4.75 17.91 15.70
N ALA A 48 4.88 17.23 16.83
CA ALA A 48 6.05 17.27 17.70
C ALA A 48 6.30 15.98 18.52
N ALA A 49 5.39 15.00 18.45
CA ALA A 49 5.53 13.77 19.21
C ALA A 49 5.18 12.58 18.30
N ALA A 50 6.05 11.59 18.26
CA ALA A 50 5.73 10.28 17.72
C ALA A 50 5.04 9.47 18.83
N MET A 51 3.89 8.88 18.51
CA MET A 51 3.16 7.98 19.37
C MET A 51 3.25 6.58 18.79
N GLU A 52 3.72 5.63 19.58
CA GLU A 52 3.70 4.22 19.22
C GLU A 52 2.27 3.68 19.33
N LEU A 53 1.85 2.97 18.30
CA LEU A 53 0.55 2.32 18.27
C LEU A 53 0.71 0.85 18.69
N GLU A 54 -0.29 0.32 19.37
CA GLU A 54 -0.34 -1.12 19.67
C GLU A 54 -0.41 -1.94 18.40
N PRO A 55 0.14 -3.17 18.41
CA PRO A 55 0.02 -4.07 17.26
C PRO A 55 -1.42 -4.20 16.81
N GLY A 56 -1.62 -4.09 15.52
CA GLY A 56 -2.94 -4.08 14.92
C GLY A 56 -3.07 -5.05 13.75
N LEU A 57 -4.15 -4.90 13.01
CA LEU A 57 -4.47 -5.74 11.87
C LEU A 57 -4.29 -4.96 10.56
N SER A 58 -3.81 -5.66 9.55
CA SER A 58 -3.76 -5.21 8.16
C SER A 58 -4.55 -6.20 7.30
N VAL A 59 -5.51 -5.71 6.55
CA VAL A 59 -6.25 -6.51 5.57
C VAL A 59 -6.27 -5.76 4.25
N ALA A 60 -5.95 -6.45 3.15
CA ALA A 60 -5.96 -5.86 1.83
C ALA A 60 -6.59 -6.80 0.80
N GLY A 61 -7.26 -6.21 -0.19
CA GLY A 61 -7.69 -6.89 -1.40
C GLY A 61 -7.05 -6.23 -2.61
N LEU A 62 -6.54 -7.02 -3.53
CA LEU A 62 -5.89 -6.48 -4.72
C LEU A 62 -6.12 -7.33 -5.95
N ILE A 63 -6.09 -6.69 -7.09
CA ILE A 63 -5.98 -7.32 -8.40
C ILE A 63 -4.61 -6.96 -8.95
N SER A 64 -3.88 -7.94 -9.44
CA SER A 64 -2.59 -7.74 -10.08
C SER A 64 -2.60 -8.29 -11.50
N LEU A 65 -1.99 -7.53 -12.38
CA LEU A 65 -1.72 -7.87 -13.77
C LEU A 65 -0.22 -8.13 -13.87
N GLN A 66 0.19 -9.36 -14.05
CA GLN A 66 1.58 -9.73 -14.22
C GLN A 66 1.84 -10.03 -15.69
N THR A 67 2.78 -9.30 -16.29
CA THR A 67 3.24 -9.59 -17.64
C THR A 67 4.15 -10.81 -17.65
N SER A 68 4.36 -11.44 -18.79
CA SER A 68 5.24 -12.62 -18.95
C SER A 68 6.69 -12.43 -18.49
N GLY A 69 7.05 -11.21 -18.10
CA GLY A 69 8.35 -10.88 -17.53
C GLY A 69 8.34 -10.88 -16.00
N VAL A 70 9.05 -9.93 -15.45
CA VAL A 70 9.27 -9.74 -14.01
C VAL A 70 8.32 -8.68 -13.45
N LEU A 71 7.83 -7.78 -14.32
CA LEU A 71 7.07 -6.60 -13.95
C LEU A 71 5.56 -6.87 -13.96
N GLY A 72 4.88 -6.37 -12.94
CA GLY A 72 3.42 -6.36 -12.85
C GLY A 72 2.90 -5.02 -12.35
N LEU A 73 1.61 -4.82 -12.55
CA LEU A 73 0.82 -3.74 -11.99
C LEU A 73 -0.14 -4.30 -10.97
N TYR A 74 -0.42 -3.57 -9.89
CA TYR A 74 -1.48 -3.94 -8.97
C TYR A 74 -2.32 -2.74 -8.59
N ALA A 75 -3.60 -3.01 -8.29
CA ALA A 75 -4.53 -2.04 -7.75
C ALA A 75 -5.41 -2.73 -6.69
N GLY A 76 -5.89 -1.98 -5.71
CA GLY A 76 -6.74 -2.55 -4.67
C GLY A 76 -7.00 -1.60 -3.52
N PHE A 77 -7.37 -2.19 -2.38
CA PHE A 77 -7.63 -1.47 -1.14
C PHE A 77 -6.89 -2.13 0.01
N VAL A 78 -6.54 -1.33 1.00
CA VAL A 78 -6.00 -1.81 2.27
C VAL A 78 -6.73 -1.11 3.42
N ARG A 79 -7.07 -1.89 4.44
CA ARG A 79 -7.54 -1.42 5.73
C ARG A 79 -6.49 -1.75 6.78
N THR A 80 -6.10 -0.75 7.56
CA THR A 80 -5.27 -0.93 8.75
C THR A 80 -6.05 -0.50 9.98
N GLN A 81 -5.83 -1.19 11.09
CA GLN A 81 -6.45 -0.88 12.36
C GLN A 81 -5.43 -1.12 13.48
N PHE A 82 -5.23 -0.14 14.35
CA PHE A 82 -4.28 -0.17 15.44
C PHE A 82 -4.98 0.23 16.74
N GLY A 83 -4.56 -0.38 17.85
CA GLY A 83 -4.90 0.11 19.18
C GLY A 83 -4.04 1.30 19.58
N CYS A 84 -4.39 1.96 20.65
CA CYS A 84 -3.59 3.00 21.27
C CYS A 84 -2.79 2.44 22.44
N SER A 85 -1.49 2.65 22.42
CA SER A 85 -0.58 2.24 23.50
C SER A 85 -0.54 3.25 24.64
N ASN A 86 -0.24 2.76 25.81
CA ASN A 86 -0.17 3.43 27.11
C ASN A 86 0.36 4.87 27.10
N GLY A 87 -0.30 5.75 27.82
CA GLY A 87 0.16 7.08 28.17
C GLY A 87 -0.55 8.25 27.51
N PHE A 88 -1.00 8.11 26.25
CA PHE A 88 -1.80 9.13 25.55
C PHE A 88 -3.29 8.80 25.50
N CYS A 89 -3.65 7.56 25.72
CA CYS A 89 -5.02 7.05 25.64
C CYS A 89 -5.49 6.53 27.00
N THR A 90 -5.26 7.30 28.04
CA THR A 90 -5.40 6.87 29.44
C THR A 90 -6.84 6.53 29.87
N ASP A 91 -7.85 6.95 29.14
CA ASP A 91 -9.25 6.78 29.59
C ASP A 91 -10.20 6.18 28.54
N ARG A 92 -9.73 5.86 27.35
CA ARG A 92 -10.56 5.25 26.29
C ARG A 92 -9.72 4.40 25.36
N ASP A 93 -10.23 3.23 25.01
CA ASP A 93 -9.71 2.43 23.89
C ASP A 93 -9.90 3.20 22.59
N ILE A 94 -8.87 3.93 22.17
CA ILE A 94 -8.89 4.65 20.91
C ILE A 94 -8.37 3.72 19.82
N THR A 95 -9.17 3.53 18.81
CA THR A 95 -8.79 2.78 17.61
C THR A 95 -8.39 3.73 16.50
N PHE A 96 -7.18 3.54 15.98
CA PHE A 96 -6.75 4.16 14.73
C PHE A 96 -7.09 3.24 13.58
N ALA A 97 -7.99 3.65 12.72
CA ALA A 97 -8.38 2.89 11.56
C ALA A 97 -8.26 3.72 10.29
N GLY A 98 -7.86 3.08 9.21
CA GLY A 98 -7.73 3.73 7.92
C GLY A 98 -8.09 2.81 6.77
N ASN A 99 -8.53 3.43 5.67
CA ASN A 99 -8.76 2.75 4.42
C ASN A 99 -8.05 3.54 3.33
N ASP A 100 -7.22 2.84 2.57
CA ASP A 100 -6.51 3.42 1.44
C ASP A 100 -6.79 2.64 0.17
N ALA A 101 -7.10 3.35 -0.92
CA ALA A 101 -6.94 2.82 -2.26
C ALA A 101 -5.44 2.71 -2.57
N ARG A 102 -5.05 1.66 -3.25
CA ARG A 102 -3.64 1.40 -3.57
C ARG A 102 -3.44 1.11 -5.05
N LEU A 103 -2.34 1.62 -5.59
CA LEU A 103 -1.93 1.40 -6.97
C LEU A 103 -0.40 1.35 -7.03
N GLY A 104 0.17 0.37 -7.72
CA GLY A 104 1.61 0.28 -7.77
C GLY A 104 2.15 -0.73 -8.77
N LEU A 105 3.46 -0.89 -8.67
CA LEU A 105 4.25 -1.83 -9.47
C LEU A 105 4.68 -2.99 -8.57
N SER A 106 4.70 -4.17 -9.15
CA SER A 106 5.27 -5.37 -8.53
C SER A 106 6.35 -5.99 -9.43
N LEU A 107 7.37 -6.50 -8.80
CA LEU A 107 8.43 -7.30 -9.43
C LEU A 107 8.36 -8.70 -8.81
N SER A 108 8.28 -9.73 -9.64
CA SER A 108 8.27 -11.11 -9.15
C SER A 108 9.02 -12.00 -10.11
N ARG A 109 10.02 -12.72 -9.61
CA ARG A 109 10.79 -13.67 -10.42
C ARG A 109 11.17 -14.91 -9.60
N GLY A 110 10.58 -16.04 -9.96
CA GLY A 110 10.99 -17.33 -9.43
C GLY A 110 10.82 -17.52 -7.91
N GLY A 111 9.86 -16.82 -7.29
CA GLY A 111 9.59 -16.89 -5.86
C GLY A 111 9.72 -15.55 -5.15
N PRO A 112 10.86 -14.87 -5.13
CA PRO A 112 10.95 -13.52 -4.56
C PRO A 112 10.02 -12.53 -5.26
N TRP A 113 9.37 -11.66 -4.46
CA TRP A 113 8.58 -10.56 -4.97
C TRP A 113 8.92 -9.27 -4.24
N MET A 114 8.78 -8.15 -4.95
CA MET A 114 8.87 -6.80 -4.41
C MET A 114 7.71 -5.98 -4.96
N GLN A 115 7.28 -4.98 -4.20
CA GLN A 115 6.26 -4.03 -4.65
C GLN A 115 6.57 -2.63 -4.15
N VAL A 116 6.16 -1.64 -4.94
CA VAL A 116 6.14 -0.23 -4.56
C VAL A 116 4.86 0.39 -5.07
N GLY A 117 4.26 1.28 -4.31
CA GLY A 117 2.98 1.87 -4.71
C GLY A 117 2.63 3.14 -3.97
N LEU A 118 1.56 3.72 -4.45
CA LEU A 118 0.90 4.88 -3.87
C LEU A 118 -0.36 4.41 -3.14
N LEU A 119 -0.64 5.06 -2.03
CA LEU A 119 -1.85 4.94 -1.25
C LEU A 119 -2.63 6.24 -1.38
N TYR A 120 -3.95 6.16 -1.43
CA TYR A 120 -4.84 7.32 -1.36
C TYR A 120 -5.97 7.05 -0.37
N GLY A 121 -5.98 7.81 0.68
CA GLY A 121 -6.91 7.66 1.80
C GLY A 121 -6.32 8.24 3.07
N GLY A 122 -6.36 7.50 4.13
CA GLY A 122 -5.70 7.87 5.38
C GLY A 122 -6.20 7.11 6.58
N THR A 123 -5.46 7.26 7.66
CA THR A 123 -5.71 6.65 8.96
C THR A 123 -6.06 7.73 9.98
N GLY A 124 -7.11 7.55 10.73
CA GLY A 124 -7.54 8.45 11.79
C GLY A 124 -8.21 7.72 12.93
N THR A 125 -8.63 8.48 13.92
CA THR A 125 -9.39 7.98 15.08
C THR A 125 -10.89 7.88 14.76
N ASP A 126 -11.59 7.06 15.53
CA ASP A 126 -13.04 6.98 15.45
C ASP A 126 -13.67 8.36 15.68
N GLY A 127 -14.43 8.83 14.69
CA GLY A 127 -15.12 10.13 14.73
C GLY A 127 -14.45 11.28 13.97
N ASP A 128 -13.20 11.15 13.60
CA ASP A 128 -12.51 12.17 12.79
C ASP A 128 -12.80 12.03 11.30
N LYS A 129 -13.24 13.11 10.68
CA LYS A 129 -13.32 13.19 9.22
C LYS A 129 -11.92 13.37 8.65
N LEU A 130 -11.39 12.31 8.06
CA LEU A 130 -10.10 12.36 7.39
C LEU A 130 -10.24 13.05 6.03
N ASN A 131 -9.34 14.00 5.79
CA ASN A 131 -9.10 14.46 4.43
C ASN A 131 -8.21 13.43 3.73
N GLY A 132 -8.68 12.87 2.63
CA GLY A 132 -7.89 11.96 1.81
C GLY A 132 -6.54 12.58 1.42
N GLY A 133 -5.49 11.79 1.45
CA GLY A 133 -4.14 12.21 1.09
C GLY A 133 -3.35 11.07 0.48
N ILE A 134 -2.17 11.41 -0.01
CA ILE A 134 -1.29 10.46 -0.68
C ILE A 134 -0.34 9.86 0.35
N GLY A 135 -0.30 8.54 0.39
CA GLY A 135 0.69 7.74 1.09
C GLY A 135 1.55 6.95 0.12
N VAL A 136 2.47 6.20 0.66
CA VAL A 136 3.36 5.30 -0.10
C VAL A 136 3.45 3.95 0.58
N GLU A 137 3.67 2.92 -0.22
CA GLU A 137 3.99 1.59 0.30
C GLU A 137 5.18 0.98 -0.43
N ALA A 138 5.91 0.14 0.28
CA ALA A 138 6.94 -0.73 -0.25
C ALA A 138 6.85 -2.08 0.45
N GLY A 139 7.04 -3.16 -0.28
CA GLY A 139 6.98 -4.49 0.30
C GLY A 139 7.88 -5.47 -0.42
N PHE A 140 8.22 -6.54 0.26
CA PHE A 140 8.98 -7.66 -0.30
C PHE A 140 8.62 -8.96 0.42
N GLY A 141 8.86 -10.08 -0.26
CA GLY A 141 8.57 -11.38 0.30
C GLY A 141 8.89 -12.52 -0.66
N LEU A 142 8.28 -13.66 -0.38
CA LEU A 142 8.36 -14.85 -1.20
C LEU A 142 6.96 -15.22 -1.71
N ALA A 143 6.90 -15.81 -2.89
CA ALA A 143 5.66 -16.31 -3.46
C ALA A 143 5.82 -17.79 -3.85
N PHE A 144 4.83 -18.57 -3.52
CA PHE A 144 4.75 -20.00 -3.83
C PHE A 144 3.44 -20.26 -4.55
N SER A 145 3.50 -20.94 -5.68
CA SER A 145 2.30 -21.27 -6.46
C SER A 145 1.99 -22.77 -6.40
N ALA A 146 0.75 -23.09 -6.15
CA ALA A 146 0.22 -24.45 -6.19
C ALA A 146 -1.00 -24.47 -7.14
N GLY A 147 -0.76 -24.83 -8.40
CA GLY A 147 -1.78 -24.72 -9.46
C GLY A 147 -2.17 -23.26 -9.67
N LYS A 148 -3.47 -22.94 -9.52
CA LYS A 148 -4.01 -21.58 -9.65
C LYS A 148 -3.89 -20.76 -8.36
N LEU A 149 -3.51 -21.37 -7.25
CA LEU A 149 -3.35 -20.68 -5.97
C LEU A 149 -1.91 -20.16 -5.83
N ARG A 150 -1.80 -18.97 -5.29
CA ARG A 150 -0.52 -18.31 -4.95
C ARG A 150 -0.56 -17.88 -3.50
N PHE A 151 0.49 -18.24 -2.75
CA PHE A 151 0.75 -17.82 -1.40
C PHE A 151 1.92 -16.82 -1.40
N SER A 152 1.74 -15.67 -0.79
CA SER A 152 2.72 -14.59 -0.84
C SER A 152 2.98 -13.98 0.55
N PRO A 153 3.67 -14.70 1.46
CA PRO A 153 4.14 -14.11 2.70
C PRO A 153 5.13 -12.98 2.43
N GLY A 154 5.08 -11.92 3.25
CA GLY A 154 6.03 -10.82 3.11
C GLY A 154 5.89 -9.74 4.17
N LEU A 155 6.81 -8.78 4.08
CA LEU A 155 6.85 -7.56 4.87
C LEU A 155 6.40 -6.40 4.01
N ILE A 156 5.54 -5.54 4.56
CA ILE A 156 5.03 -4.36 3.86
C ILE A 156 5.16 -3.15 4.78
N TYR A 157 5.94 -2.20 4.33
CA TYR A 157 6.03 -0.86 4.91
C TYR A 157 4.99 0.04 4.26
N ARG A 158 4.28 0.83 5.07
CA ARG A 158 3.32 1.83 4.61
C ARG A 158 3.49 3.13 5.36
N ARG A 159 3.42 4.22 4.64
CA ARG A 159 3.28 5.55 5.20
C ARG A 159 1.95 6.10 4.72
N HIS A 160 0.99 6.13 5.63
CA HIS A 160 -0.35 6.63 5.39
C HIS A 160 -0.44 8.13 5.66
N ASN A 161 -1.31 8.80 4.94
CA ASN A 161 -1.76 10.11 5.34
C ASN A 161 -2.67 9.98 6.57
N ALA A 162 -2.44 10.82 7.58
CA ALA A 162 -3.24 10.86 8.81
C ALA A 162 -3.75 12.29 9.08
N SER A 163 -4.03 13.04 8.03
CA SER A 163 -4.43 14.44 8.13
C SER A 163 -5.84 14.59 8.68
N THR A 164 -5.97 15.42 9.69
CA THR A 164 -7.26 15.97 10.15
C THR A 164 -7.53 17.31 9.45
N ALA A 165 -8.71 17.91 9.71
CA ALA A 165 -9.06 19.23 9.16
C ALA A 165 -8.07 20.35 9.52
N ILE A 166 -7.32 20.18 10.62
CA ILE A 166 -6.45 21.19 11.20
C ILE A 166 -4.96 20.84 11.02
N ARG A 167 -4.60 19.55 10.86
CA ARG A 167 -3.22 19.06 10.91
C ARG A 167 -2.93 18.09 9.77
N LYS A 168 -1.71 18.19 9.24
CA LYS A 168 -1.15 17.22 8.28
C LYS A 168 -0.20 16.30 9.02
N ASP A 169 -0.73 15.19 9.48
CA ASP A 169 0.02 14.16 10.17
C ASP A 169 0.22 12.94 9.27
N HIS A 170 1.03 12.01 9.69
CA HIS A 170 1.18 10.73 9.00
C HIS A 170 1.33 9.59 9.99
N ALA A 171 0.86 8.43 9.58
CA ALA A 171 1.07 7.18 10.28
C ALA A 171 2.02 6.31 9.46
N VAL A 172 2.98 5.71 10.13
CA VAL A 172 3.91 4.74 9.54
C VAL A 172 3.59 3.38 10.10
N SER A 173 3.54 2.36 9.26
CA SER A 173 3.34 0.99 9.69
C SER A 173 4.25 0.01 8.97
N LEU A 174 4.60 -1.05 9.66
CA LEU A 174 5.26 -2.24 9.13
C LEU A 174 4.37 -3.43 9.42
N SER A 175 3.98 -4.18 8.41
CA SER A 175 3.15 -5.38 8.57
C SER A 175 3.84 -6.62 8.06
N VAL A 176 3.57 -7.73 8.74
CA VAL A 176 3.85 -9.09 8.27
C VAL A 176 2.55 -9.61 7.69
N ASP A 177 2.45 -9.71 6.39
CA ASP A 177 1.23 -10.11 5.69
C ASP A 177 1.41 -11.47 5.03
N LEU A 178 0.34 -12.27 5.01
CA LEU A 178 0.18 -13.44 4.16
C LEU A 178 -0.83 -13.11 3.07
N GLY A 179 -0.41 -13.16 1.82
CA GLY A 179 -1.28 -13.07 0.67
C GLY A 179 -1.72 -14.45 0.18
N ILE A 180 -2.99 -14.55 -0.19
CA ILE A 180 -3.57 -15.71 -0.88
C ILE A 180 -4.20 -15.20 -2.16
N GLY A 181 -3.64 -15.59 -3.29
CA GLY A 181 -4.06 -15.19 -4.62
C GLY A 181 -4.65 -16.34 -5.43
N LEU A 182 -5.61 -16.01 -6.26
CA LEU A 182 -6.19 -16.91 -7.26
C LEU A 182 -5.86 -16.37 -8.65
N GLN A 183 -5.27 -17.21 -9.49
CA GLN A 183 -5.05 -16.91 -10.89
C GLN A 183 -6.38 -17.00 -11.66
N LEU A 184 -6.83 -15.87 -12.19
CA LEU A 184 -8.08 -15.74 -12.91
C LEU A 184 -7.92 -16.02 -14.42
N ARG A 185 -6.76 -15.65 -14.97
CA ARG A 185 -6.45 -15.81 -16.39
C ARG A 185 -4.97 -16.16 -16.59
N ASN A 186 -4.72 -17.07 -17.51
CA ASN A 186 -3.40 -17.34 -18.08
C ASN A 186 -3.17 -16.45 -19.29
#